data_17258f7de152f29bd1566424a7251037
#
_entry.id   17258f7de152f29bd1566424a7251037
#
_cell.length_a   1.000
_cell.length_b   1.000
_cell.length_c   1.000
_cell.angle_alpha   90.00
_cell.angle_beta   90.00
_cell.angle_gamma   90.00
#
_symmetry.space_group_name_H-M   'P 1'
#
loop_
_entity.id
_entity.type
_entity.pdbx_description
1 polymer ?
#
loop_
_entity_poly.entity_id
_entity_poly.type
_entity_poly.pdbx_seq_one_letter_code
_entity_poly.pdbx_strand_id
1 'polypeptide(L)'
;MSIITLITDFGYKDHFVGQVKGEIYTKYPEANVVDISHEVSPFNIMEAAYILENCYKNFPEKTVHIIDVDSEKNQEKKHVLIRLDNHYFISADNGILSILTQNINPQKIYQIIIHEDLNTVDSSTKIFSEVACHLAKGGKPEIVAKEINSIKSVKNLKPFVNEDQKQIISSVIY
;
A
#
# COMPACT_ATOMS: atom_id res chain seq x y z
N MET A 1 13.18 9.00 13.54
CA MET A 1 11.83 8.48 13.89
C MET A 1 11.11 8.29 12.57
N SER A 2 10.70 7.06 12.26
CA SER A 2 10.04 6.79 10.97
C SER A 2 8.55 7.08 11.10
N ILE A 3 7.98 7.67 10.04
CA ILE A 3 6.56 7.96 9.94
C ILE A 3 5.86 6.73 9.36
N ILE A 4 4.64 6.44 9.82
CA ILE A 4 3.72 5.49 9.20
C ILE A 4 2.59 6.28 8.59
N THR A 5 2.31 6.12 7.30
CA THR A 5 1.16 6.77 6.67
C THR A 5 0.07 5.76 6.34
N LEU A 6 -1.17 6.22 6.35
CA LEU A 6 -2.35 5.42 6.06
C LEU A 6 -3.09 5.99 4.85
N ILE A 7 -3.39 5.11 3.89
CA ILE A 7 -4.36 5.37 2.82
C ILE A 7 -5.28 4.16 2.70
N THR A 8 -6.59 4.38 2.81
CA THR A 8 -7.60 3.31 2.86
C THR A 8 -8.89 3.73 2.16
N ASP A 9 -9.75 2.77 1.88
CA ASP A 9 -11.12 2.96 1.40
C ASP A 9 -12.18 2.72 2.51
N PHE A 10 -11.78 2.84 3.78
CA PHE A 10 -12.64 2.56 4.94
C PHE A 10 -13.66 3.65 5.24
N GLY A 11 -13.39 4.91 4.82
CA GLY A 11 -14.11 6.08 5.28
C GLY A 11 -13.87 6.39 6.77
N TYR A 12 -14.55 7.41 7.26
CA TYR A 12 -14.48 7.80 8.68
C TYR A 12 -15.75 7.46 9.48
N LYS A 13 -16.71 6.78 8.84
CA LYS A 13 -18.03 6.60 9.44
C LYS A 13 -18.06 5.55 10.55
N ASP A 14 -17.16 4.57 10.52
CA ASP A 14 -17.15 3.45 11.44
C ASP A 14 -15.81 3.24 12.14
N HIS A 15 -15.56 2.04 12.67
CA HIS A 15 -14.45 1.73 13.57
C HIS A 15 -13.12 1.39 12.89
N PHE A 16 -13.07 1.13 11.59
CA PHE A 16 -11.88 0.55 10.93
C PHE A 16 -10.64 1.43 11.03
N VAL A 17 -10.79 2.75 10.83
CA VAL A 17 -9.67 3.69 11.00
C VAL A 17 -9.15 3.70 12.42
N GLY A 18 -10.06 3.66 13.41
CA GLY A 18 -9.71 3.56 14.82
C GLY A 18 -8.99 2.26 15.15
N GLN A 19 -9.44 1.16 14.56
CA GLN A 19 -8.84 -0.16 14.75
C GLN A 19 -7.40 -0.21 14.23
N VAL A 20 -7.13 0.24 13.00
CA VAL A 20 -5.78 0.23 12.43
C VAL A 20 -4.81 1.08 13.26
N LYS A 21 -5.24 2.25 13.72
CA LYS A 21 -4.43 3.11 14.58
C LYS A 21 -4.20 2.48 15.96
N GLY A 22 -5.24 1.87 16.54
CA GLY A 22 -5.14 1.15 17.81
C GLY A 22 -4.12 0.01 17.75
N GLU A 23 -4.14 -0.79 16.66
CA GLU A 23 -3.15 -1.85 16.41
C GLU A 23 -1.71 -1.29 16.32
N ILE A 24 -1.52 -0.17 15.60
CA ILE A 24 -0.21 0.48 15.47
C ILE A 24 0.27 0.96 16.85
N TYR A 25 -0.54 1.72 17.58
CA TYR A 25 -0.14 2.28 18.88
C TYR A 25 0.04 1.21 19.96
N THR A 26 -0.69 0.09 19.89
CA THR A 26 -0.46 -1.06 20.79
C THR A 26 0.91 -1.67 20.56
N LYS A 27 1.35 -1.79 19.31
CA LYS A 27 2.64 -2.38 18.95
C LYS A 27 3.80 -1.37 19.01
N TYR A 28 3.52 -0.10 18.77
CA TYR A 28 4.51 0.99 18.74
C TYR A 28 3.88 2.29 19.29
N PRO A 29 3.84 2.47 20.63
CA PRO A 29 3.20 3.63 21.27
C PRO A 29 3.76 4.99 20.82
N GLU A 30 5.03 5.04 20.41
CA GLU A 30 5.71 6.24 19.94
C GLU A 30 5.61 6.46 18.43
N ALA A 31 4.75 5.70 17.74
CA ALA A 31 4.60 5.82 16.30
C ALA A 31 4.08 7.22 15.93
N ASN A 32 4.63 7.80 14.86
CA ASN A 32 4.05 8.97 14.23
C ASN A 32 3.20 8.50 13.05
N VAL A 33 1.87 8.52 13.23
CA VAL A 33 0.91 8.07 12.23
C VAL A 33 0.26 9.26 11.54
N VAL A 34 0.31 9.29 10.21
CA VAL A 34 -0.24 10.36 9.37
C VAL A 34 -1.25 9.77 8.40
N ASP A 35 -2.47 10.29 8.40
CA ASP A 35 -3.49 9.92 7.42
C ASP A 35 -3.23 10.68 6.11
N ILE A 36 -3.12 9.94 5.01
CA ILE A 36 -3.11 10.52 3.66
C ILE A 36 -4.57 10.70 3.21
N SER A 37 -5.34 9.61 3.21
CA SER A 37 -6.77 9.62 2.95
C SER A 37 -7.41 8.32 3.46
N HIS A 38 -8.64 8.42 3.95
CA HIS A 38 -9.50 7.27 4.25
C HIS A 38 -10.78 7.27 3.37
N GLU A 39 -10.87 8.25 2.46
CA GLU A 39 -12.03 8.48 1.58
C GLU A 39 -11.74 8.03 0.14
N VAL A 40 -10.81 7.09 -0.06
CA VAL A 40 -10.64 6.45 -1.37
C VAL A 40 -11.93 5.71 -1.70
N SER A 41 -12.42 5.85 -2.93
CA SER A 41 -13.62 5.13 -3.38
C SER A 41 -13.42 3.62 -3.19
N PRO A 42 -14.42 2.86 -2.69
CA PRO A 42 -14.27 1.45 -2.40
C PRO A 42 -13.67 0.65 -3.55
N PHE A 43 -12.61 -0.11 -3.24
CA PHE A 43 -11.86 -0.96 -4.18
C PHE A 43 -11.15 -0.22 -5.32
N ASN A 44 -11.07 1.12 -5.29
CA ASN A 44 -10.47 1.92 -6.35
C ASN A 44 -8.95 2.05 -6.18
N ILE A 45 -8.21 1.04 -6.64
CA ILE A 45 -6.74 1.01 -6.58
C ILE A 45 -6.07 2.10 -7.44
N MET A 46 -6.75 2.57 -8.50
CA MET A 46 -6.23 3.64 -9.37
C MET A 46 -6.20 4.98 -8.64
N GLU A 47 -7.30 5.32 -7.96
CA GLU A 47 -7.43 6.53 -7.15
C GLU A 47 -6.40 6.53 -6.01
N ALA A 48 -6.31 5.41 -5.28
CA ALA A 48 -5.33 5.28 -4.19
C ALA A 48 -3.88 5.46 -4.68
N ALA A 49 -3.53 4.85 -5.82
CA ALA A 49 -2.21 5.00 -6.43
C ALA A 49 -1.93 6.45 -6.84
N TYR A 50 -2.91 7.12 -7.45
CA TYR A 50 -2.81 8.53 -7.85
C TYR A 50 -2.60 9.45 -6.64
N ILE A 51 -3.40 9.29 -5.59
CA ILE A 51 -3.26 10.10 -4.36
C ILE A 51 -1.86 9.89 -3.77
N LEU A 52 -1.42 8.65 -3.64
CA LEU A 52 -0.14 8.30 -3.02
C LEU A 52 1.05 8.80 -3.86
N GLU A 53 1.02 8.64 -5.18
CA GLU A 53 2.08 9.10 -6.09
C GLU A 53 2.32 10.62 -5.96
N ASN A 54 1.25 11.40 -5.74
CA ASN A 54 1.33 12.85 -5.61
C ASN A 54 1.78 13.34 -4.22
N CYS A 55 1.89 12.46 -3.22
CA CYS A 55 2.23 12.92 -1.87
C CYS A 55 3.42 12.20 -1.22
N TYR A 56 3.72 10.93 -1.56
CA TYR A 56 4.72 10.15 -0.80
C TYR A 56 6.11 10.79 -0.77
N LYS A 57 6.52 11.47 -1.86
CA LYS A 57 7.82 12.15 -1.96
C LYS A 57 7.99 13.35 -1.02
N ASN A 58 6.89 13.85 -0.44
CA ASN A 58 6.92 14.92 0.55
C ASN A 58 7.23 14.40 1.97
N PHE A 59 7.22 13.07 2.17
CA PHE A 59 7.58 12.45 3.42
C PHE A 59 9.09 12.17 3.49
N PRO A 60 9.67 12.15 4.69
CA PRO A 60 11.08 11.77 4.87
C PRO A 60 11.36 10.35 4.39
N GLU A 61 12.58 10.09 3.95
CA GLU A 61 13.05 8.72 3.66
C GLU A 61 12.77 7.79 4.85
N LYS A 62 12.59 6.51 4.57
CA LYS A 62 12.23 5.45 5.53
C LYS A 62 10.80 5.56 6.08
N THR A 63 9.96 6.45 5.54
CA THR A 63 8.53 6.42 5.82
C THR A 63 7.94 5.09 5.35
N VAL A 64 7.01 4.54 6.12
CA VAL A 64 6.29 3.31 5.81
C VAL A 64 4.86 3.67 5.44
N HIS A 65 4.47 3.39 4.20
CA HIS A 65 3.14 3.67 3.67
C HIS A 65 2.29 2.40 3.71
N ILE A 66 1.21 2.40 4.49
CA ILE A 66 0.19 1.35 4.49
C ILE A 66 -0.90 1.75 3.49
N ILE A 67 -1.16 0.84 2.54
CA ILE A 67 -2.18 1.01 1.51
C ILE A 67 -3.20 -0.12 1.71
N ASP A 68 -4.26 0.16 2.45
CA ASP A 68 -5.29 -0.82 2.80
C ASP A 68 -6.57 -0.54 1.99
N VAL A 69 -6.45 -0.75 0.67
CA VAL A 69 -7.50 -0.60 -0.34
C VAL A 69 -7.64 -1.91 -1.08
N ASP A 70 -8.84 -2.49 -1.13
CA ASP A 70 -9.09 -3.82 -1.70
C ASP A 70 -8.09 -4.88 -1.20
N SER A 71 -7.86 -4.93 0.11
CA SER A 71 -6.71 -5.64 0.70
C SER A 71 -7.03 -6.99 1.33
N GLU A 72 -8.27 -7.46 1.29
CA GLU A 72 -8.64 -8.74 1.86
C GLU A 72 -7.80 -9.88 1.26
N LYS A 73 -7.12 -10.61 2.15
CA LYS A 73 -6.28 -11.76 1.76
C LYS A 73 -7.15 -12.91 1.31
N ASN A 74 -6.82 -13.49 0.16
CA ASN A 74 -7.37 -14.76 -0.31
C ASN A 74 -6.26 -15.61 -0.93
N GLN A 75 -6.59 -16.80 -1.46
CA GLN A 75 -5.59 -17.71 -2.05
C GLN A 75 -4.81 -17.09 -3.22
N GLU A 76 -5.42 -16.14 -3.95
CA GLU A 76 -4.84 -15.50 -5.12
C GLU A 76 -4.19 -14.14 -4.79
N LYS A 77 -4.69 -13.45 -3.76
CA LYS A 77 -4.26 -12.11 -3.36
C LYS A 77 -3.36 -12.19 -2.13
N LYS A 78 -2.04 -12.16 -2.37
CA LYS A 78 -1.01 -12.13 -1.32
C LYS A 78 -0.81 -10.72 -0.81
N HIS A 79 -0.12 -10.59 0.31
CA HIS A 79 0.34 -9.30 0.83
C HIS A 79 1.81 -9.08 0.45
N VAL A 80 2.12 -7.86 0.02
CA VAL A 80 3.43 -7.52 -0.52
C VAL A 80 3.97 -6.23 0.10
N LEU A 81 5.28 -6.14 0.09
CA LEU A 81 6.06 -5.02 0.54
C LEU A 81 7.05 -4.65 -0.56
N ILE A 82 7.12 -3.39 -0.95
CA ILE A 82 8.19 -2.90 -1.82
C ILE A 82 9.03 -1.82 -1.13
N ARG A 83 10.29 -1.73 -1.53
CA ARG A 83 11.14 -0.58 -1.25
C ARG A 83 11.29 0.24 -2.53
N LEU A 84 10.87 1.52 -2.47
CA LEU A 84 10.91 2.46 -3.59
C LEU A 84 11.33 3.83 -3.06
N ASP A 85 12.31 4.50 -3.69
CA ASP A 85 12.81 5.83 -3.29
C ASP A 85 13.18 5.92 -1.80
N ASN A 86 13.73 4.84 -1.23
CA ASN A 86 14.01 4.69 0.20
C ASN A 86 12.79 4.73 1.13
N HIS A 87 11.58 4.61 0.61
CA HIS A 87 10.33 4.40 1.35
C HIS A 87 9.94 2.93 1.31
N TYR A 88 9.05 2.53 2.22
CA TYR A 88 8.43 1.22 2.24
C TYR A 88 6.93 1.35 1.93
N PHE A 89 6.40 0.47 1.08
CA PHE A 89 4.99 0.44 0.72
C PHE A 89 4.44 -0.96 0.96
N ILE A 90 3.39 -1.05 1.76
CA ILE A 90 2.74 -2.29 2.17
C ILE A 90 1.34 -2.29 1.56
N SER A 91 0.98 -3.35 0.84
CA SER A 91 -0.37 -3.52 0.29
C SER A 91 -0.71 -4.97 -0.01
N ALA A 92 -1.94 -5.23 -0.45
CA ALA A 92 -2.26 -6.46 -1.16
C ALA A 92 -1.63 -6.46 -2.56
N ASP A 93 -1.34 -7.64 -3.10
CA ASP A 93 -0.88 -7.84 -4.49
C ASP A 93 -2.07 -7.80 -5.45
N ASN A 94 -2.79 -6.68 -5.45
CA ASN A 94 -3.95 -6.41 -6.28
C ASN A 94 -3.64 -5.58 -7.53
N GLY A 95 -2.36 -5.16 -7.68
CA GLY A 95 -1.88 -4.37 -8.81
C GLY A 95 -1.60 -2.90 -8.47
N ILE A 96 -2.00 -2.39 -7.29
CA ILE A 96 -1.78 -0.99 -6.91
C ILE A 96 -0.30 -0.60 -6.94
N LEU A 97 0.58 -1.47 -6.44
CA LEU A 97 2.03 -1.20 -6.45
C LEU A 97 2.61 -1.20 -7.86
N SER A 98 2.03 -1.94 -8.81
CA SER A 98 2.47 -1.89 -10.20
C SER A 98 2.11 -0.56 -10.88
N ILE A 99 1.00 0.07 -10.47
CA ILE A 99 0.62 1.40 -10.95
C ILE A 99 1.61 2.43 -10.38
N LEU A 100 1.88 2.39 -9.09
CA LEU A 100 2.82 3.29 -8.42
C LEU A 100 4.26 3.18 -8.97
N THR A 101 4.66 1.99 -9.41
CA THR A 101 6.03 1.73 -9.89
C THR A 101 6.19 1.81 -11.41
N GLN A 102 5.21 2.29 -12.17
CA GLN A 102 5.25 2.30 -13.64
C GLN A 102 6.44 3.07 -14.23
N ASN A 103 6.82 4.16 -13.57
CA ASN A 103 7.88 5.04 -14.04
C ASN A 103 9.19 4.88 -13.26
N ILE A 104 9.20 4.09 -12.19
CA ILE A 104 10.35 3.94 -11.30
C ILE A 104 10.42 2.48 -10.85
N ASN A 105 11.55 1.82 -11.07
CA ASN A 105 11.74 0.46 -10.61
C ASN A 105 11.94 0.41 -9.10
N PRO A 106 11.23 -0.47 -8.36
CA PRO A 106 11.46 -0.67 -6.95
C PRO A 106 12.86 -1.26 -6.72
N GLN A 107 13.50 -0.85 -5.62
CA GLN A 107 14.82 -1.37 -5.24
C GLN A 107 14.71 -2.84 -4.80
N LYS A 108 13.61 -3.20 -4.16
CA LYS A 108 13.32 -4.54 -3.67
C LYS A 108 11.82 -4.80 -3.62
N ILE A 109 11.46 -6.05 -3.82
CA ILE A 109 10.07 -6.55 -3.76
C ILE A 109 10.05 -7.76 -2.83
N TYR A 110 9.07 -7.81 -1.93
CA TYR A 110 8.93 -8.90 -0.96
C TYR A 110 7.48 -9.37 -0.87
N GLN A 111 7.29 -10.65 -0.62
CA GLN A 111 6.02 -11.21 -0.16
C GLN A 111 6.04 -11.28 1.37
N ILE A 112 5.02 -10.73 2.02
CA ILE A 112 4.86 -10.81 3.47
C ILE A 112 4.49 -12.24 3.85
N ILE A 113 5.23 -12.81 4.82
CA ILE A 113 5.12 -14.22 5.23
C ILE A 113 4.67 -14.39 6.69
N ILE A 114 4.52 -13.31 7.45
CA ILE A 114 3.99 -13.39 8.81
C ILE A 114 2.51 -13.80 8.78
N HIS A 115 2.10 -14.59 9.74
CA HIS A 115 0.73 -15.11 9.84
C HIS A 115 0.25 -15.91 8.60
N GLU A 116 1.17 -16.64 7.95
CA GLU A 116 0.79 -17.59 6.88
C GLU A 116 0.07 -18.84 7.42
N ASP A 117 -0.03 -19.02 8.74
CA ASP A 117 -0.76 -20.14 9.33
C ASP A 117 -2.24 -20.08 8.93
N LEU A 118 -2.64 -21.09 8.15
CA LEU A 118 -3.91 -21.21 7.44
C LEU A 118 -5.17 -21.24 8.33
N ASN A 119 -5.00 -21.18 9.64
CA ASN A 119 -6.10 -21.30 10.63
C ASN A 119 -6.54 -19.98 11.25
N THR A 120 -5.87 -18.87 10.99
CA THR A 120 -6.27 -17.55 11.46
C THR A 120 -6.57 -16.64 10.28
N VAL A 121 -7.81 -16.21 10.15
CA VAL A 121 -8.20 -15.14 9.22
C VAL A 121 -7.77 -13.82 9.87
N ASP A 122 -6.45 -13.57 9.86
CA ASP A 122 -5.96 -12.27 10.28
C ASP A 122 -6.30 -11.25 9.19
N SER A 123 -6.95 -10.15 9.59
CA SER A 123 -7.29 -9.07 8.67
C SER A 123 -6.02 -8.42 8.09
N SER A 124 -6.11 -7.88 6.87
CA SER A 124 -5.03 -7.08 6.25
C SER A 124 -4.50 -6.03 7.23
N THR A 125 -5.40 -5.34 7.90
CA THR A 125 -5.12 -4.31 8.91
C THR A 125 -4.12 -4.76 9.97
N LYS A 126 -4.31 -5.96 10.55
CA LYS A 126 -3.41 -6.50 11.59
C LYS A 126 -2.03 -6.81 11.03
N ILE A 127 -1.98 -7.48 9.87
CA ILE A 127 -0.73 -7.85 9.20
C ILE A 127 0.05 -6.59 8.79
N PHE A 128 -0.62 -5.62 8.16
CA PHE A 128 0.01 -4.39 7.69
C PHE A 128 0.54 -3.54 8.86
N SER A 129 -0.24 -3.42 9.93
CA SER A 129 0.18 -2.71 11.14
C SER A 129 1.43 -3.34 11.77
N GLU A 130 1.50 -4.68 11.82
CA GLU A 130 2.64 -5.39 12.37
C GLU A 130 3.91 -5.18 11.54
N VAL A 131 3.82 -5.37 10.22
CA VAL A 131 4.93 -5.13 9.30
C VAL A 131 5.38 -3.67 9.36
N ALA A 132 4.44 -2.73 9.35
CA ALA A 132 4.76 -1.31 9.40
C ALA A 132 5.48 -0.92 10.71
N CYS A 133 5.00 -1.40 11.85
CA CYS A 133 5.66 -1.16 13.14
C CYS A 133 7.06 -1.76 13.19
N HIS A 134 7.24 -2.99 12.65
CA HIS A 134 8.56 -3.62 12.58
C HIS A 134 9.55 -2.75 11.77
N LEU A 135 9.15 -2.32 10.58
CA LEU A 135 9.99 -1.49 9.70
C LEU A 135 10.25 -0.10 10.29
N ALA A 136 9.22 0.55 10.86
CA ALA A 136 9.34 1.88 11.46
C ALA A 136 10.29 1.92 12.66
N LYS A 137 10.43 0.79 13.38
CA LYS A 137 11.41 0.59 14.45
C LYS A 137 12.83 0.29 13.92
N GLY A 138 13.03 0.25 12.60
CA GLY A 138 14.30 -0.07 11.97
C GLY A 138 14.54 -1.56 11.75
N GLY A 139 13.50 -2.38 11.85
CA GLY A 139 13.57 -3.82 11.54
C GLY A 139 13.87 -4.08 10.06
N LYS A 140 14.53 -5.21 9.79
CA LYS A 140 14.86 -5.62 8.42
C LYS A 140 13.65 -6.27 7.75
N PRO A 141 13.34 -5.95 6.46
CA PRO A 141 12.24 -6.58 5.73
C PRO A 141 12.29 -8.11 5.71
N GLU A 142 13.49 -8.69 5.67
CA GLU A 142 13.73 -10.15 5.57
C GLU A 142 13.23 -10.94 6.79
N ILE A 143 12.94 -10.27 7.90
CA ILE A 143 12.39 -10.91 9.11
C ILE A 143 10.88 -11.19 8.94
N VAL A 144 10.17 -10.33 8.22
CA VAL A 144 8.70 -10.36 8.09
C VAL A 144 8.24 -10.73 6.67
N ALA A 145 9.18 -10.78 5.71
CA ALA A 145 8.86 -10.98 4.31
C ALA A 145 10.00 -11.72 3.58
N LYS A 146 9.65 -12.40 2.49
CA LYS A 146 10.58 -13.10 1.59
C LYS A 146 10.72 -12.32 0.29
N GLU A 147 11.95 -12.09 -0.17
CA GLU A 147 12.21 -11.43 -1.46
C GLU A 147 11.62 -12.25 -2.62
N ILE A 148 10.97 -11.56 -3.54
CA ILE A 148 10.35 -12.11 -4.77
C ILE A 148 10.75 -11.26 -5.97
N ASN A 149 10.56 -11.79 -7.18
CA ASN A 149 11.01 -11.13 -8.41
C ASN A 149 9.94 -10.23 -9.05
N SER A 150 8.67 -10.41 -8.72
CA SER A 150 7.58 -9.68 -9.38
C SER A 150 6.34 -9.61 -8.50
N ILE A 151 5.51 -8.61 -8.77
CA ILE A 151 4.16 -8.42 -8.25
C ILE A 151 3.16 -8.47 -9.39
N LYS A 152 1.86 -8.54 -9.06
CA LYS A 152 0.78 -8.48 -10.03
C LYS A 152 0.85 -7.16 -10.82
N SER A 153 0.90 -7.26 -12.14
CA SER A 153 0.92 -6.11 -13.04
C SER A 153 -0.48 -5.79 -13.54
N VAL A 154 -0.87 -4.54 -13.44
CA VAL A 154 -2.10 -3.99 -14.02
C VAL A 154 -1.70 -2.98 -15.09
N LYS A 155 -2.34 -3.07 -16.26
CA LYS A 155 -2.13 -2.07 -17.31
C LYS A 155 -2.76 -0.75 -16.87
N ASN A 156 -1.96 0.31 -16.85
CA ASN A 156 -2.50 1.65 -16.65
C ASN A 156 -3.32 2.06 -17.87
N LEU A 157 -4.43 2.71 -17.61
CA LEU A 157 -5.25 3.33 -18.64
C LEU A 157 -4.54 4.60 -19.13
N LYS A 158 -3.60 4.45 -20.07
CA LYS A 158 -3.01 5.62 -20.73
C LYS A 158 -4.03 6.22 -21.69
N PRO A 159 -4.10 7.56 -21.81
CA PRO A 159 -4.92 8.19 -22.84
C PRO A 159 -4.56 7.62 -24.22
N PHE A 160 -5.56 7.20 -24.97
CA PHE A 160 -5.40 6.82 -26.36
C PHE A 160 -5.62 8.06 -27.23
N VAL A 161 -4.62 8.46 -27.99
CA VAL A 161 -4.70 9.57 -28.94
C VAL A 161 -4.96 8.98 -30.32
N ASN A 162 -6.11 9.29 -30.88
CA ASN A 162 -6.41 9.01 -32.28
C ASN A 162 -6.11 10.26 -33.10
N GLU A 163 -4.95 10.28 -33.74
CA GLU A 163 -4.47 11.43 -34.53
C GLU A 163 -5.35 11.69 -35.76
N ASP A 164 -5.88 10.63 -36.39
CA ASP A 164 -6.69 10.74 -37.60
C ASP A 164 -8.06 11.39 -37.29
N GLN A 165 -8.63 11.11 -36.12
CA GLN A 165 -9.91 11.63 -35.69
C GLN A 165 -9.79 12.87 -34.78
N LYS A 166 -8.58 13.29 -34.44
CA LYS A 166 -8.31 14.37 -33.47
C LYS A 166 -9.03 14.15 -32.14
N GLN A 167 -9.07 12.90 -31.67
CA GLN A 167 -9.76 12.49 -30.45
C GLN A 167 -8.79 11.95 -29.41
N ILE A 168 -9.03 12.29 -28.16
CA ILE A 168 -8.36 11.70 -27.01
C ILE A 168 -9.41 10.91 -26.24
N ILE A 169 -9.18 9.60 -26.11
CA ILE A 169 -10.02 8.73 -25.27
C ILE A 169 -9.25 8.47 -23.99
N SER A 170 -9.83 8.85 -22.86
CA SER A 170 -9.19 8.79 -21.55
C SER A 170 -10.22 8.46 -20.49
N SER A 171 -9.75 8.02 -19.32
CA SER A 171 -10.57 7.81 -18.13
C SER A 171 -10.22 8.87 -17.09
N VAL A 172 -11.23 9.41 -16.41
CA VAL A 172 -11.03 10.26 -15.24
C VAL A 172 -10.78 9.33 -14.06
N ILE A 173 -9.66 9.53 -13.36
CA ILE A 173 -9.24 8.69 -12.23
C ILE A 173 -9.67 9.35 -10.91
N TYR A 174 -9.80 10.69 -10.93
CA TYR A 174 -10.07 11.49 -9.74
C TYR A 174 -11.04 12.63 -10.07
#